data_0175e5a127dd7437baf429216fe3b04d
#
_entry.id   0175e5a127dd7437baf429216fe3b04d
#
_cell.length_a   1.000
_cell.length_b   1.000
_cell.length_c   1.000
_cell.angle_alpha   90.00
_cell.angle_beta   90.00
_cell.angle_gamma   90.00
#
_symmetry.space_group_name_H-M   'P 1'
#
loop_
_entity.id
_entity.type
_entity.pdbx_description
1 polymer ?
#
loop_
_entity_poly.entity_id
_entity_poly.type
_entity_poly.pdbx_seq_one_letter_code
_entity_poly.pdbx_strand_id
1 'polypeptide(L)'
;MTILKREAGIQSSNAGHQSFMWRAGAAIALWLLLPLAGRAQALPSGCTREALKDVTGKYFAALGAHDPSGLPLASNVKFTENGVDLAVGKGFWQTAGRSLLKRTLIDTVKCGTHTNAVMEERFSSKTVGSPMAYPGIKPQPLPAEGTIRPILFGVRLRVENQKISEIETIIAREGEYIFNAAGLLATKDQDWDSILPPGQRSSRLAMIAAANDYFDMFAAEPRVNVPFAAACDRWENGTHTTAGGLYNLAGEDGKTTEILAHSCTPKGLVISNHGPRRFLVDEEEGLVVAFVHFAGSLPDCHVFRMRNGKVELINALVGASSKSMGWPSEPVCR
;
A
#
# COMPACT_ATOMS: atom_id res chain seq x y z
N MET A 1 56.81 5.10 39.80
CA MET A 1 56.82 4.50 41.14
C MET A 1 55.65 3.50 41.15
N THR A 2 55.73 2.23 41.12
CA THR A 2 56.73 1.23 41.44
C THR A 2 56.28 -0.04 40.70
N ILE A 3 57.25 -0.68 40.05
CA ILE A 3 57.18 -1.96 39.33
C ILE A 3 57.11 -3.08 40.39
N LEU A 4 56.38 -4.15 40.07
CA LEU A 4 56.76 -5.49 40.57
C LEU A 4 56.38 -6.58 39.53
N LYS A 5 57.43 -7.07 38.89
CA LYS A 5 57.54 -8.38 38.22
C LYS A 5 57.53 -9.50 39.26
N ARG A 6 57.04 -10.66 38.91
CA ARG A 6 57.56 -11.94 39.41
C ARG A 6 57.48 -13.00 38.32
N GLU A 7 58.65 -13.51 38.00
CA GLU A 7 58.95 -14.66 37.17
C GLU A 7 58.95 -15.96 37.97
N ALA A 8 58.84 -17.05 37.22
CA ALA A 8 59.52 -18.35 37.34
C ALA A 8 58.84 -19.49 38.10
N GLY A 9 58.87 -20.61 37.43
CA GLY A 9 58.73 -21.95 38.00
C GLY A 9 58.55 -23.03 36.93
N ILE A 10 59.65 -23.41 36.26
CA ILE A 10 59.76 -24.60 35.43
C ILE A 10 59.93 -25.83 36.38
N GLN A 11 59.16 -26.89 36.20
CA GLN A 11 59.58 -28.23 36.57
C GLN A 11 59.11 -29.25 35.54
N SER A 12 60.07 -29.89 34.93
CA SER A 12 60.03 -31.07 34.11
C SER A 12 59.89 -32.35 34.98
N SER A 13 59.11 -33.30 34.56
CA SER A 13 59.35 -34.71 34.90
C SER A 13 58.91 -35.64 33.77
N ASN A 14 59.88 -36.36 33.27
CA ASN A 14 59.77 -37.49 32.37
C ASN A 14 59.05 -38.67 33.03
N ALA A 15 58.21 -39.44 32.32
CA ALA A 15 58.39 -40.85 32.04
C ALA A 15 57.09 -41.52 31.57
N GLY A 16 57.22 -42.38 30.63
CA GLY A 16 56.26 -43.51 30.45
C GLY A 16 55.73 -43.67 29.03
N HIS A 17 56.52 -44.32 28.17
CA HIS A 17 56.05 -44.96 26.95
C HIS A 17 54.96 -46.02 27.30
N GLN A 18 53.77 -45.88 26.72
CA GLN A 18 52.95 -47.02 26.36
C GLN A 18 52.23 -46.74 25.04
N SER A 19 52.66 -47.48 24.03
CA SER A 19 52.08 -47.54 22.72
C SER A 19 50.71 -48.22 22.74
N PHE A 20 49.63 -47.49 22.51
CA PHE A 20 48.31 -48.06 22.25
C PHE A 20 47.88 -47.77 20.82
N MET A 21 47.92 -48.83 19.99
CA MET A 21 47.45 -48.75 18.60
C MET A 21 45.91 -48.60 18.59
N TRP A 22 45.41 -47.46 18.25
CA TRP A 22 44.00 -47.26 17.93
C TRP A 22 43.84 -47.31 16.40
N ARG A 23 43.09 -48.31 15.99
CA ARG A 23 42.61 -48.42 14.61
C ARG A 23 41.63 -47.25 14.35
N ALA A 24 41.98 -46.34 13.48
CA ALA A 24 41.09 -45.28 13.01
C ALA A 24 40.03 -45.91 12.05
N GLY A 25 38.82 -46.13 12.57
CA GLY A 25 37.66 -46.36 11.74
C GLY A 25 37.15 -45.04 11.20
N ALA A 26 37.37 -44.77 9.89
CA ALA A 26 36.80 -43.63 9.24
C ALA A 26 35.29 -43.84 9.08
N ALA A 27 34.47 -43.24 9.95
CA ALA A 27 33.02 -43.11 9.74
C ALA A 27 32.79 -41.96 8.77
N ILE A 28 32.54 -42.31 7.51
CA ILE A 28 32.07 -41.34 6.50
C ILE A 28 30.62 -41.02 6.85
N ALA A 29 30.40 -39.87 7.51
CA ALA A 29 29.06 -39.31 7.69
C ALA A 29 28.56 -38.77 6.35
N LEU A 30 27.74 -39.57 5.67
CA LEU A 30 27.03 -39.17 4.45
C LEU A 30 25.92 -38.20 4.85
N TRP A 31 26.17 -36.88 4.77
CA TRP A 31 25.16 -35.85 4.90
C TRP A 31 24.26 -35.91 3.66
N LEU A 32 23.11 -36.57 3.81
CA LEU A 32 22.02 -36.46 2.84
C LEU A 32 21.54 -35.00 2.83
N LEU A 33 22.01 -34.24 1.86
CA LEU A 33 21.43 -32.96 1.45
C LEU A 33 20.02 -33.26 0.89
N LEU A 34 19.03 -33.36 1.76
CA LEU A 34 17.64 -33.31 1.34
C LEU A 34 17.39 -31.89 0.80
N PRO A 35 16.99 -31.75 -0.47
CA PRO A 35 16.56 -30.45 -0.94
C PRO A 35 15.36 -30.05 -0.09
N LEU A 36 15.48 -28.93 0.62
CA LEU A 36 14.34 -28.21 1.18
C LEU A 36 13.51 -27.69 -0.01
N ALA A 37 12.73 -28.60 -0.61
CA ALA A 37 11.67 -28.21 -1.50
C ALA A 37 10.71 -27.36 -0.66
N GLY A 38 10.85 -26.05 -0.72
CA GLY A 38 9.89 -25.13 -0.15
C GLY A 38 8.52 -25.56 -0.70
N ARG A 39 7.65 -26.05 0.18
CA ARG A 39 6.26 -26.31 -0.18
C ARG A 39 5.67 -24.97 -0.61
N ALA A 40 5.50 -24.79 -1.93
CA ALA A 40 4.64 -23.74 -2.43
C ALA A 40 3.29 -23.95 -1.74
N GLN A 41 2.89 -23.03 -0.87
CA GLN A 41 1.56 -23.07 -0.26
C GLN A 41 0.56 -22.98 -1.41
N ALA A 42 -0.30 -24.00 -1.56
CA ALA A 42 -1.39 -23.95 -2.50
C ALA A 42 -2.25 -22.73 -2.18
N LEU A 43 -2.49 -21.88 -3.20
CA LEU A 43 -3.36 -20.72 -3.05
C LEU A 43 -4.75 -21.19 -2.58
N PRO A 44 -5.43 -20.43 -1.70
CA PRO A 44 -6.80 -20.72 -1.33
C PRO A 44 -7.66 -20.82 -2.59
N SER A 45 -8.64 -21.73 -2.59
CA SER A 45 -9.56 -21.92 -3.72
C SER A 45 -10.21 -20.57 -4.10
N GLY A 46 -10.08 -20.18 -5.37
CA GLY A 46 -10.64 -18.91 -5.89
C GLY A 46 -9.73 -17.67 -5.75
N CYS A 47 -8.47 -17.82 -5.30
CA CYS A 47 -7.53 -16.70 -5.15
C CYS A 47 -6.47 -16.65 -6.26
N THR A 48 -6.75 -17.23 -7.43
CA THR A 48 -5.90 -17.03 -8.59
C THR A 48 -6.05 -15.59 -9.12
N ARG A 49 -5.03 -15.11 -9.84
CA ARG A 49 -5.06 -13.80 -10.48
C ARG A 49 -6.29 -13.62 -11.38
N GLU A 50 -6.62 -14.65 -12.17
CA GLU A 50 -7.75 -14.64 -13.09
C GLU A 50 -9.09 -14.57 -12.36
N ALA A 51 -9.26 -15.36 -11.28
CA ALA A 51 -10.47 -15.33 -10.47
C ALA A 51 -10.69 -13.98 -9.80
N LEU A 52 -9.62 -13.35 -9.28
CA LEU A 52 -9.67 -12.04 -8.67
C LEU A 52 -9.92 -10.92 -9.69
N LYS A 53 -9.37 -11.03 -10.91
CA LYS A 53 -9.70 -10.15 -12.04
C LYS A 53 -11.19 -10.24 -12.40
N ASP A 54 -11.72 -11.44 -12.50
CA ASP A 54 -13.15 -11.68 -12.81
C ASP A 54 -14.07 -11.07 -11.75
N VAL A 55 -13.78 -11.31 -10.48
CA VAL A 55 -14.54 -10.72 -9.36
C VAL A 55 -14.50 -9.18 -9.41
N THR A 56 -13.33 -8.60 -9.68
CA THR A 56 -13.18 -7.15 -9.81
C THR A 56 -13.97 -6.62 -11.01
N GLY A 57 -13.91 -7.31 -12.14
CA GLY A 57 -14.70 -6.97 -13.33
C GLY A 57 -16.21 -6.97 -13.06
N LYS A 58 -16.70 -8.01 -12.38
CA LYS A 58 -18.11 -8.12 -11.96
C LYS A 58 -18.50 -6.99 -11.01
N TYR A 59 -17.62 -6.64 -10.05
CA TYR A 59 -17.86 -5.51 -9.15
C TYR A 59 -18.08 -4.20 -9.91
N PHE A 60 -17.18 -3.85 -10.84
CA PHE A 60 -17.32 -2.61 -11.62
C PHE A 60 -18.52 -2.62 -12.56
N ALA A 61 -18.90 -3.77 -13.12
CA ALA A 61 -20.10 -3.91 -13.94
C ALA A 61 -21.36 -3.68 -13.09
N ALA A 62 -21.45 -4.30 -11.91
CA ALA A 62 -22.55 -4.12 -10.98
C ALA A 62 -22.66 -2.69 -10.46
N LEU A 63 -21.50 -2.06 -10.13
CA LEU A 63 -21.42 -0.67 -9.70
C LEU A 63 -21.97 0.29 -10.78
N GLY A 64 -21.56 0.11 -12.04
CA GLY A 64 -22.06 0.92 -13.17
C GLY A 64 -23.53 0.67 -13.50
N ALA A 65 -24.06 -0.51 -13.18
CA ALA A 65 -25.48 -0.84 -13.30
C ALA A 65 -26.31 -0.39 -12.07
N HIS A 66 -25.68 0.09 -11.01
CA HIS A 66 -26.29 0.41 -9.70
C HIS A 66 -27.01 -0.79 -9.06
N ASP A 67 -26.63 -2.01 -9.42
CA ASP A 67 -27.28 -3.24 -8.98
C ASP A 67 -26.28 -4.25 -8.43
N PRO A 68 -26.16 -4.39 -7.10
CA PRO A 68 -25.28 -5.37 -6.48
C PRO A 68 -25.86 -6.80 -6.44
N SER A 69 -27.10 -7.05 -6.88
CA SER A 69 -27.81 -8.32 -6.68
C SER A 69 -27.12 -9.51 -7.35
N GLY A 70 -26.41 -9.27 -8.46
CA GLY A 70 -25.65 -10.29 -9.20
C GLY A 70 -24.26 -10.57 -8.65
N LEU A 71 -23.80 -9.86 -7.60
CA LEU A 71 -22.47 -10.08 -7.04
C LEU A 71 -22.42 -11.29 -6.11
N PRO A 72 -21.33 -12.06 -6.11
CA PRO A 72 -21.12 -13.14 -5.15
C PRO A 72 -20.73 -12.55 -3.77
N LEU A 73 -21.68 -11.96 -3.07
CA LEU A 73 -21.47 -11.36 -1.75
C LEU A 73 -21.56 -12.42 -0.65
N ALA A 74 -20.70 -12.32 0.36
CA ALA A 74 -20.86 -13.05 1.62
C ALA A 74 -22.09 -12.52 2.36
N SER A 75 -22.75 -13.36 3.14
CA SER A 75 -23.94 -12.98 3.93
C SER A 75 -23.67 -11.87 4.95
N ASN A 76 -22.42 -11.78 5.39
CA ASN A 76 -21.91 -10.79 6.35
C ASN A 76 -20.95 -9.80 5.69
N VAL A 77 -21.09 -9.53 4.38
CA VAL A 77 -20.23 -8.57 3.68
C VAL A 77 -20.21 -7.23 4.41
N LYS A 78 -19.01 -6.73 4.66
CA LYS A 78 -18.81 -5.39 5.21
C LYS A 78 -18.45 -4.42 4.08
N PHE A 79 -19.13 -3.28 4.02
CA PHE A 79 -18.87 -2.21 3.06
C PHE A 79 -18.63 -0.89 3.79
N THR A 80 -17.55 -0.18 3.42
CA THR A 80 -17.28 1.19 3.89
C THR A 80 -17.02 2.13 2.72
N GLU A 81 -17.45 3.39 2.89
CA GLU A 81 -17.10 4.51 2.02
C GLU A 81 -16.48 5.61 2.87
N ASN A 82 -15.23 6.00 2.58
CA ASN A 82 -14.44 6.94 3.38
C ASN A 82 -14.51 6.64 4.89
N GLY A 83 -14.36 5.36 5.27
CA GLY A 83 -14.36 4.92 6.66
C GLY A 83 -15.74 4.82 7.33
N VAL A 84 -16.83 5.11 6.62
CA VAL A 84 -18.21 5.02 7.12
C VAL A 84 -18.84 3.71 6.67
N ASP A 85 -19.41 2.94 7.61
CA ASP A 85 -20.13 1.71 7.29
C ASP A 85 -21.44 2.01 6.53
N LEU A 86 -21.64 1.35 5.41
CA LEU A 86 -22.83 1.45 4.56
C LEU A 86 -23.35 0.07 4.13
N ALA A 87 -24.62 -0.01 3.76
CA ALA A 87 -25.12 -1.17 3.03
C ALA A 87 -24.65 -1.13 1.57
N VAL A 88 -24.27 -2.27 0.99
CA VAL A 88 -23.92 -2.37 -0.44
C VAL A 88 -25.10 -1.87 -1.29
N GLY A 89 -24.81 -1.06 -2.31
CA GLY A 89 -25.81 -0.36 -3.10
C GLY A 89 -26.18 1.03 -2.59
N LYS A 90 -25.56 1.51 -1.51
CA LYS A 90 -25.70 2.88 -0.98
C LYS A 90 -24.45 3.72 -1.26
N GLY A 91 -24.53 5.01 -0.96
CA GLY A 91 -23.43 5.95 -1.20
C GLY A 91 -23.15 6.09 -2.70
N PHE A 92 -21.87 6.04 -3.09
CA PHE A 92 -21.43 6.17 -4.48
C PHE A 92 -22.10 5.16 -5.44
N TRP A 93 -22.53 4.00 -4.96
CA TRP A 93 -23.30 3.04 -5.78
C TRP A 93 -24.49 3.67 -6.49
N GLN A 94 -25.13 4.67 -5.89
CA GLN A 94 -26.33 5.32 -6.43
C GLN A 94 -26.01 6.39 -7.49
N THR A 95 -24.77 6.82 -7.57
CA THR A 95 -24.33 7.94 -8.41
C THR A 95 -23.19 7.57 -9.36
N ALA A 96 -22.67 6.35 -9.27
CA ALA A 96 -21.56 5.86 -10.05
C ALA A 96 -21.85 5.94 -11.57
N GLY A 97 -20.88 6.46 -12.31
CA GLY A 97 -20.90 6.45 -13.76
C GLY A 97 -19.84 5.48 -14.33
N ARG A 98 -19.42 5.73 -15.54
CA ARG A 98 -18.41 4.90 -16.20
C ARG A 98 -17.01 5.13 -15.63
N SER A 99 -16.17 4.11 -15.74
CA SER A 99 -14.74 4.22 -15.44
C SER A 99 -14.00 4.85 -16.61
N LEU A 100 -13.20 5.88 -16.35
CA LEU A 100 -12.35 6.58 -17.32
C LEU A 100 -10.92 6.05 -17.32
N LEU A 101 -10.43 5.60 -16.16
CA LEU A 101 -9.14 4.96 -15.94
C LEU A 101 -9.29 3.95 -14.81
N LYS A 102 -8.64 2.77 -14.94
CA LYS A 102 -8.54 1.76 -13.85
C LYS A 102 -7.16 1.15 -13.82
N ARG A 103 -6.62 0.96 -12.62
CA ARG A 103 -5.38 0.24 -12.34
C ARG A 103 -5.62 -0.68 -11.15
N THR A 104 -5.42 -1.98 -11.35
CA THR A 104 -5.80 -2.99 -10.36
C THR A 104 -4.58 -3.78 -9.91
N LEU A 105 -4.27 -3.74 -8.63
CA LEU A 105 -3.33 -4.59 -7.92
C LEU A 105 -4.07 -5.86 -7.47
N ILE A 106 -3.42 -7.03 -7.58
CA ILE A 106 -3.99 -8.32 -7.23
C ILE A 106 -3.07 -9.06 -6.24
N ASP A 107 -3.56 -9.21 -5.02
CA ASP A 107 -2.88 -9.97 -3.97
C ASP A 107 -3.47 -11.38 -3.86
N THR A 108 -2.83 -12.35 -4.53
CA THR A 108 -3.27 -13.76 -4.50
C THR A 108 -3.03 -14.43 -3.14
N VAL A 109 -2.11 -13.91 -2.32
CA VAL A 109 -1.81 -14.43 -0.97
C VAL A 109 -2.89 -14.03 0.03
N LYS A 110 -3.31 -12.76 0.01
CA LYS A 110 -4.40 -12.25 0.86
C LYS A 110 -5.78 -12.39 0.24
N CYS A 111 -5.87 -12.95 -0.95
CA CYS A 111 -7.12 -13.08 -1.70
C CYS A 111 -7.88 -11.74 -1.81
N GLY A 112 -7.17 -10.71 -2.21
CA GLY A 112 -7.71 -9.37 -2.28
C GLY A 112 -7.25 -8.61 -3.52
N THR A 113 -8.00 -7.58 -3.86
CA THR A 113 -7.64 -6.64 -4.93
C THR A 113 -7.74 -5.21 -4.44
N HIS A 114 -6.99 -4.33 -5.07
CA HIS A 114 -7.18 -2.89 -4.94
C HIS A 114 -7.18 -2.26 -6.33
N THR A 115 -8.18 -1.45 -6.61
CA THR A 115 -8.26 -0.70 -7.87
C THR A 115 -8.30 0.80 -7.58
N ASN A 116 -7.32 1.53 -8.12
CA ASN A 116 -7.41 2.98 -8.26
C ASN A 116 -8.05 3.32 -9.61
N ALA A 117 -9.02 4.23 -9.61
CA ALA A 117 -9.76 4.61 -10.79
C ALA A 117 -10.05 6.11 -10.85
N VAL A 118 -10.23 6.63 -12.06
CA VAL A 118 -11.00 7.85 -12.32
C VAL A 118 -12.35 7.39 -12.83
N MET A 119 -13.41 7.82 -12.17
CA MET A 119 -14.79 7.46 -12.53
C MET A 119 -15.63 8.71 -12.72
N GLU A 120 -16.69 8.58 -13.49
CA GLU A 120 -17.76 9.60 -13.53
C GLU A 120 -18.68 9.40 -12.32
N GLU A 121 -19.18 10.50 -11.80
CA GLU A 121 -20.23 10.54 -10.79
C GLU A 121 -21.33 11.49 -11.26
N ARG A 122 -22.59 11.04 -11.17
CA ARG A 122 -23.75 11.91 -11.30
C ARG A 122 -24.01 12.57 -9.94
N PHE A 123 -23.71 13.86 -9.84
CA PHE A 123 -23.90 14.58 -8.59
C PHE A 123 -25.34 14.47 -8.06
N SER A 124 -25.46 14.16 -6.79
CA SER A 124 -26.72 14.24 -6.05
C SER A 124 -26.44 14.76 -4.63
N SER A 125 -27.08 15.84 -4.28
CA SER A 125 -26.99 16.41 -2.93
C SER A 125 -27.51 15.47 -1.82
N LYS A 126 -28.25 14.43 -2.19
CA LYS A 126 -28.76 13.42 -1.25
C LYS A 126 -27.73 12.35 -0.91
N THR A 127 -26.75 12.11 -1.78
CA THR A 127 -25.78 11.02 -1.63
C THR A 127 -24.37 11.54 -1.37
N VAL A 128 -24.06 12.72 -1.85
CA VAL A 128 -22.78 13.39 -1.66
C VAL A 128 -22.97 14.46 -0.60
N GLY A 129 -22.38 14.27 0.56
CA GLY A 129 -22.34 15.29 1.61
C GLY A 129 -21.66 16.59 1.11
N SER A 130 -21.79 17.67 1.87
CA SER A 130 -21.03 18.88 1.57
C SER A 130 -19.54 18.58 1.51
N PRO A 131 -18.81 19.06 0.48
CA PRO A 131 -17.37 18.95 0.44
C PRO A 131 -16.79 19.48 1.75
N MET A 132 -15.87 18.71 2.35
CA MET A 132 -15.19 19.22 3.52
C MET A 132 -14.32 20.42 3.15
N ALA A 133 -14.39 21.47 3.98
CA ALA A 133 -13.44 22.56 3.90
C ALA A 133 -12.07 22.06 4.35
N TYR A 134 -11.11 22.00 3.45
CA TYR A 134 -9.71 21.82 3.81
C TYR A 134 -9.08 23.17 4.15
N PRO A 135 -8.19 23.24 5.14
CA PRO A 135 -7.46 24.46 5.43
C PRO A 135 -6.78 25.01 4.18
N GLY A 136 -7.06 26.27 3.84
CA GLY A 136 -6.49 26.95 2.67
C GLY A 136 -7.21 26.69 1.33
N ILE A 137 -8.19 25.78 1.27
CA ILE A 137 -9.01 25.56 0.08
C ILE A 137 -10.34 26.31 0.23
N LYS A 138 -10.65 27.20 -0.70
CA LYS A 138 -11.94 27.89 -0.71
C LYS A 138 -13.05 26.88 -1.03
N PRO A 139 -14.14 26.83 -0.27
CA PRO A 139 -15.29 25.99 -0.60
C PRO A 139 -15.77 26.31 -2.03
N GLN A 140 -15.91 25.27 -2.84
CA GLN A 140 -16.49 25.40 -4.17
C GLN A 140 -18.02 25.31 -4.06
N PRO A 141 -18.77 26.04 -4.89
CA PRO A 141 -20.21 25.85 -4.99
C PRO A 141 -20.52 24.39 -5.37
N LEU A 142 -21.55 23.83 -4.75
CA LEU A 142 -22.01 22.49 -5.16
C LEU A 142 -22.46 22.51 -6.63
N PRO A 143 -22.17 21.47 -7.40
CA PRO A 143 -22.68 21.34 -8.76
C PRO A 143 -24.22 21.32 -8.78
N ALA A 144 -24.81 21.64 -9.93
CA ALA A 144 -26.23 21.42 -10.13
C ALA A 144 -26.55 19.93 -10.03
N GLU A 145 -27.73 19.60 -9.48
CA GLU A 145 -28.21 18.21 -9.37
C GLU A 145 -28.18 17.51 -10.74
N GLY A 146 -27.65 16.30 -10.77
CA GLY A 146 -27.52 15.51 -11.99
C GLY A 146 -26.29 15.82 -12.86
N THR A 147 -25.45 16.80 -12.50
CA THR A 147 -24.20 17.08 -13.20
C THR A 147 -23.28 15.86 -13.17
N ILE A 148 -22.72 15.48 -14.32
CA ILE A 148 -21.71 14.42 -14.40
C ILE A 148 -20.33 15.06 -14.23
N ARG A 149 -19.54 14.52 -13.30
CA ARG A 149 -18.19 15.01 -13.01
C ARG A 149 -17.22 13.85 -12.77
N PRO A 150 -15.92 14.01 -13.02
CA PRO A 150 -14.93 13.02 -12.65
C PRO A 150 -14.73 13.04 -11.13
N ILE A 151 -14.48 11.85 -10.57
CA ILE A 151 -14.02 11.63 -9.20
C ILE A 151 -12.82 10.70 -9.20
N LEU A 152 -12.07 10.71 -8.11
CA LEU A 152 -11.05 9.70 -7.85
C LEU A 152 -11.65 8.63 -6.92
N PHE A 153 -11.40 7.38 -7.27
CA PHE A 153 -12.02 6.23 -6.63
C PHE A 153 -10.98 5.15 -6.35
N GLY A 154 -10.89 4.72 -5.12
CA GLY A 154 -10.12 3.56 -4.69
C GLY A 154 -11.05 2.51 -4.11
N VAL A 155 -10.94 1.25 -4.53
CA VAL A 155 -11.70 0.16 -3.93
C VAL A 155 -10.80 -1.03 -3.62
N ARG A 156 -10.88 -1.49 -2.38
CA ARG A 156 -10.33 -2.77 -1.94
C ARG A 156 -11.46 -3.79 -1.85
N LEU A 157 -11.24 -4.95 -2.46
CA LEU A 157 -12.08 -6.12 -2.30
C LEU A 157 -11.30 -7.22 -1.59
N ARG A 158 -11.95 -7.93 -0.67
CA ARG A 158 -11.48 -9.19 -0.10
C ARG A 158 -12.42 -10.30 -0.50
N VAL A 159 -11.84 -11.42 -0.91
CA VAL A 159 -12.59 -12.60 -1.33
C VAL A 159 -12.34 -13.74 -0.35
N GLU A 160 -13.38 -14.34 0.17
CA GLU A 160 -13.37 -15.52 1.02
C GLU A 160 -14.37 -16.53 0.51
N ASN A 161 -13.94 -17.78 0.31
CA ASN A 161 -14.80 -18.83 -0.23
C ASN A 161 -15.51 -18.42 -1.53
N GLN A 162 -14.78 -17.77 -2.45
CA GLN A 162 -15.25 -17.25 -3.74
C GLN A 162 -16.34 -16.16 -3.62
N LYS A 163 -16.52 -15.57 -2.45
CA LYS A 163 -17.46 -14.47 -2.21
C LYS A 163 -16.73 -13.23 -1.74
N ILE A 164 -17.20 -12.06 -2.13
CA ILE A 164 -16.73 -10.79 -1.62
C ILE A 164 -17.17 -10.65 -0.17
N SER A 165 -16.22 -10.67 0.77
CA SER A 165 -16.47 -10.50 2.20
C SER A 165 -16.25 -9.07 2.67
N GLU A 166 -15.40 -8.30 1.97
CA GLU A 166 -15.11 -6.92 2.32
C GLU A 166 -15.05 -6.03 1.07
N ILE A 167 -15.65 -4.85 1.19
CA ILE A 167 -15.59 -3.77 0.21
C ILE A 167 -15.20 -2.50 0.98
N GLU A 168 -14.05 -1.91 0.65
CA GLU A 168 -13.61 -0.65 1.24
C GLU A 168 -13.36 0.35 0.12
N THR A 169 -14.08 1.46 0.12
CA THR A 169 -13.92 2.52 -0.87
C THR A 169 -13.39 3.80 -0.25
N ILE A 170 -12.48 4.44 -0.97
CA ILE A 170 -11.99 5.78 -0.69
C ILE A 170 -12.29 6.62 -1.92
N ILE A 171 -12.91 7.77 -1.72
CA ILE A 171 -13.38 8.65 -2.79
C ILE A 171 -12.91 10.06 -2.50
N ALA A 172 -12.32 10.69 -3.53
CA ALA A 172 -12.02 12.11 -3.51
C ALA A 172 -12.77 12.83 -4.64
N ARG A 173 -13.30 14.01 -4.32
CA ARG A 173 -14.13 14.84 -5.19
C ARG A 173 -13.54 16.22 -5.38
N GLU A 174 -13.99 16.91 -6.41
CA GLU A 174 -13.61 18.31 -6.65
C GLU A 174 -13.87 19.19 -5.42
N GLY A 175 -12.87 20.02 -5.07
CA GLY A 175 -12.86 20.84 -3.84
C GLY A 175 -12.26 20.15 -2.62
N GLU A 176 -11.87 18.87 -2.71
CA GLU A 176 -11.12 18.16 -1.67
C GLU A 176 -9.60 18.27 -1.88
N TYR A 177 -8.82 17.72 -0.96
CA TYR A 177 -7.35 17.84 -0.90
C TYR A 177 -6.70 17.68 -2.29
N ILE A 178 -6.08 18.75 -2.79
CA ILE A 178 -5.34 18.86 -4.07
C ILE A 178 -5.93 18.04 -5.24
N PHE A 179 -7.26 17.89 -5.28
CA PHE A 179 -7.98 17.09 -6.28
C PHE A 179 -7.67 17.53 -7.71
N ASN A 180 -7.26 16.59 -8.56
CA ASN A 180 -6.98 16.82 -9.98
C ASN A 180 -7.22 15.55 -10.81
N ALA A 181 -8.47 15.22 -11.12
CA ALA A 181 -8.79 14.05 -11.93
C ALA A 181 -8.15 14.11 -13.33
N ALA A 182 -8.04 15.28 -13.93
CA ALA A 182 -7.39 15.43 -15.23
C ALA A 182 -5.89 15.09 -15.16
N GLY A 183 -5.22 15.47 -14.06
CA GLY A 183 -3.81 15.11 -13.82
C GLY A 183 -3.62 13.61 -13.72
N LEU A 184 -4.52 12.87 -13.04
CA LEU A 184 -4.44 11.42 -13.00
C LEU A 184 -4.74 10.78 -14.37
N LEU A 185 -5.71 11.30 -15.13
CA LEU A 185 -5.98 10.82 -16.50
C LEU A 185 -4.79 11.02 -17.44
N ALA A 186 -4.02 12.10 -17.26
CA ALA A 186 -2.81 12.35 -18.05
C ALA A 186 -1.71 11.28 -17.83
N THR A 187 -1.79 10.50 -16.76
CA THR A 187 -0.84 9.40 -16.47
C THR A 187 -1.23 8.07 -17.11
N LYS A 188 -2.24 8.02 -17.99
CA LYS A 188 -2.79 6.78 -18.57
C LYS A 188 -1.73 5.86 -19.20
N ASP A 189 -0.67 6.44 -19.76
CA ASP A 189 0.40 5.72 -20.45
C ASP A 189 1.58 5.32 -19.52
N GLN A 190 1.48 5.60 -18.20
CA GLN A 190 2.47 5.12 -17.23
C GLN A 190 2.34 3.62 -17.02
N ASP A 191 3.48 2.95 -16.91
CA ASP A 191 3.55 1.51 -16.67
C ASP A 191 3.23 1.15 -15.21
N TRP A 192 1.96 0.87 -14.93
CA TRP A 192 1.49 0.43 -13.62
C TRP A 192 1.14 -1.06 -13.55
N ASP A 193 0.93 -1.73 -14.70
CA ASP A 193 0.32 -3.06 -14.79
C ASP A 193 1.17 -4.10 -15.54
N SER A 194 2.38 -3.75 -15.97
CA SER A 194 3.27 -4.74 -16.58
C SER A 194 3.78 -5.76 -15.57
N ILE A 195 3.75 -7.03 -15.96
CA ILE A 195 4.35 -8.12 -15.18
C ILE A 195 5.88 -7.97 -15.23
N LEU A 196 6.51 -7.84 -14.07
CA LEU A 196 7.96 -7.71 -13.96
C LEU A 196 8.66 -9.04 -14.20
N PRO A 197 9.81 -9.04 -14.91
CA PRO A 197 10.71 -10.18 -14.94
C PRO A 197 11.08 -10.62 -13.50
N PRO A 198 11.22 -11.93 -13.22
CA PRO A 198 11.49 -12.40 -11.86
C PRO A 198 12.66 -11.72 -11.16
N GLY A 199 13.74 -11.41 -11.88
CA GLY A 199 14.92 -10.74 -11.33
C GLY A 199 14.72 -9.26 -10.96
N GLN A 200 13.61 -8.65 -11.35
CA GLN A 200 13.25 -7.26 -11.03
C GLN A 200 12.20 -7.16 -9.93
N ARG A 201 11.63 -8.29 -9.51
CA ARG A 201 10.60 -8.34 -8.47
C ARG A 201 11.22 -8.16 -7.09
N SER A 202 10.49 -7.50 -6.21
CA SER A 202 10.81 -7.41 -4.79
C SER A 202 9.97 -8.43 -4.03
N SER A 203 10.51 -8.96 -2.93
CA SER A 203 9.72 -9.84 -2.07
C SER A 203 8.61 -9.05 -1.38
N ARG A 204 7.53 -9.73 -1.04
CA ARG A 204 6.39 -9.18 -0.30
C ARG A 204 6.82 -8.39 0.95
N LEU A 205 7.72 -8.96 1.76
CA LEU A 205 8.20 -8.30 2.97
C LEU A 205 8.99 -7.02 2.68
N ALA A 206 9.84 -7.02 1.65
CA ALA A 206 10.58 -5.82 1.25
C ALA A 206 9.65 -4.71 0.76
N MET A 207 8.58 -5.06 0.04
CA MET A 207 7.59 -4.10 -0.44
C MET A 207 6.77 -3.51 0.70
N ILE A 208 6.32 -4.33 1.65
CA ILE A 208 5.62 -3.87 2.86
C ILE A 208 6.54 -2.97 3.69
N ALA A 209 7.81 -3.35 3.88
CA ALA A 209 8.76 -2.53 4.63
C ALA A 209 8.95 -1.15 3.97
N ALA A 210 9.17 -1.09 2.65
CA ALA A 210 9.33 0.17 1.93
C ALA A 210 8.09 1.07 2.06
N ALA A 211 6.89 0.50 1.91
CA ALA A 211 5.63 1.22 2.07
C ALA A 211 5.41 1.69 3.52
N ASN A 212 5.83 0.89 4.51
CA ASN A 212 5.76 1.26 5.92
C ASN A 212 6.72 2.41 6.24
N ASP A 213 7.98 2.29 5.80
CA ASP A 213 9.02 3.30 6.00
C ASP A 213 8.65 4.63 5.35
N TYR A 214 7.88 4.60 4.23
CA TYR A 214 7.39 5.82 3.59
C TYR A 214 6.57 6.70 4.56
N PHE A 215 5.71 6.12 5.37
CA PHE A 215 4.94 6.89 6.36
C PHE A 215 5.77 7.25 7.59
N ASP A 216 6.72 6.40 7.98
CA ASP A 216 7.59 6.67 9.12
C ASP A 216 8.64 7.76 8.83
N MET A 217 8.93 8.03 7.53
CA MET A 217 9.85 9.12 7.17
C MET A 217 9.31 10.53 7.45
N PHE A 218 7.99 10.68 7.67
CA PHE A 218 7.37 11.97 8.03
C PHE A 218 7.48 12.29 9.52
N ALA A 219 8.07 11.42 10.35
CA ALA A 219 8.33 11.73 11.75
C ALA A 219 9.31 12.91 11.88
N ALA A 220 9.23 13.64 13.00
CA ALA A 220 10.14 14.75 13.27
C ALA A 220 11.62 14.34 13.27
N GLU A 221 11.90 13.10 13.70
CA GLU A 221 13.24 12.49 13.68
C GLU A 221 13.15 11.11 12.99
N PRO A 222 13.08 11.06 11.65
CA PRO A 222 12.91 9.81 10.93
C PRO A 222 14.17 8.93 11.06
N ARG A 223 13.98 7.65 11.40
CA ARG A 223 15.03 6.63 11.52
C ARG A 223 14.97 5.58 10.42
N VAL A 224 14.30 5.91 9.33
CA VAL A 224 14.04 5.02 8.20
C VAL A 224 14.65 5.59 6.92
N ASN A 225 14.90 4.70 5.97
CA ASN A 225 15.42 5.08 4.67
C ASN A 225 14.58 4.38 3.59
N VAL A 226 13.64 5.09 3.01
CA VAL A 226 12.81 4.56 1.92
C VAL A 226 13.68 4.33 0.69
N PRO A 227 13.66 3.15 0.08
CA PRO A 227 14.49 2.82 -1.06
C PRO A 227 13.95 3.43 -2.36
N PHE A 228 13.93 4.77 -2.48
CA PHE A 228 13.52 5.44 -3.70
C PHE A 228 14.47 5.17 -4.87
N ALA A 229 13.93 5.08 -6.09
CA ALA A 229 14.71 5.15 -7.32
C ALA A 229 15.34 6.55 -7.47
N ALA A 230 16.34 6.67 -8.33
CA ALA A 230 16.98 7.95 -8.62
C ALA A 230 16.00 9.00 -9.20
N ALA A 231 15.01 8.52 -9.97
CA ALA A 231 13.83 9.28 -10.35
C ALA A 231 12.61 8.56 -9.74
N CYS A 232 11.86 9.27 -8.90
CA CYS A 232 10.64 8.78 -8.28
C CYS A 232 9.57 9.86 -8.42
N ASP A 233 8.42 9.50 -9.01
CA ASP A 233 7.31 10.40 -9.20
C ASP A 233 6.11 10.04 -8.34
N ARG A 234 5.44 11.09 -7.80
CA ARG A 234 4.29 10.95 -6.92
C ARG A 234 3.12 11.80 -7.39
N TRP A 235 1.96 11.16 -7.41
CA TRP A 235 0.66 11.81 -7.57
C TRP A 235 -0.16 11.64 -6.30
N GLU A 236 -0.70 12.74 -5.82
CA GLU A 236 -1.63 12.75 -4.69
C GLU A 236 -2.95 13.35 -5.16
N ASN A 237 -4.04 12.62 -5.04
CA ASN A 237 -5.34 12.98 -5.61
C ASN A 237 -5.25 13.51 -7.05
N GLY A 238 -4.36 12.90 -7.85
CA GLY A 238 -4.14 13.25 -9.25
C GLY A 238 -3.23 14.44 -9.51
N THR A 239 -2.84 15.20 -8.49
CA THR A 239 -1.85 16.27 -8.61
C THR A 239 -0.44 15.68 -8.57
N HIS A 240 0.40 16.03 -9.56
CA HIS A 240 1.79 15.62 -9.65
C HIS A 240 2.64 16.39 -8.64
N THR A 241 2.81 15.83 -7.44
CA THR A 241 3.48 16.50 -6.31
C THR A 241 5.00 16.45 -6.38
N THR A 242 5.58 15.75 -7.33
CA THR A 242 7.02 15.73 -7.63
C THR A 242 7.38 16.43 -8.94
N ALA A 243 6.52 17.29 -9.45
CA ALA A 243 6.80 18.12 -10.64
C ALA A 243 7.87 19.20 -10.39
N GLY A 244 8.25 19.39 -9.14
CA GLY A 244 9.15 20.46 -8.69
C GLY A 244 8.39 21.75 -8.36
N GLY A 245 9.01 22.59 -7.52
CA GLY A 245 8.45 23.86 -7.08
C GLY A 245 8.09 23.93 -5.62
N LEU A 246 7.45 25.04 -5.23
CA LEU A 246 7.01 25.28 -3.86
C LEU A 246 5.56 24.83 -3.70
N TYR A 247 5.32 23.90 -2.80
CA TYR A 247 3.98 23.47 -2.40
C TYR A 247 3.67 23.95 -0.99
N ASN A 248 2.53 24.61 -0.82
CA ASN A 248 1.94 24.89 0.48
C ASN A 248 1.27 23.60 0.99
N LEU A 249 2.07 22.57 1.23
CA LEU A 249 1.60 21.45 2.02
C LEU A 249 1.63 21.96 3.47
N ALA A 250 0.47 22.22 4.05
CA ALA A 250 0.37 22.58 5.46
C ALA A 250 0.78 21.35 6.29
N GLY A 251 2.08 21.20 6.51
CA GLY A 251 2.59 20.37 7.60
C GLY A 251 2.12 20.91 8.94
N GLU A 252 2.27 20.15 10.00
CA GLU A 252 1.90 20.57 11.37
C GLU A 252 2.54 21.90 11.77
N ASP A 253 3.63 22.30 11.12
CA ASP A 253 4.37 23.54 11.36
C ASP A 253 3.94 24.71 10.44
N GLY A 254 3.03 24.48 9.49
CA GLY A 254 2.50 25.50 8.56
C GLY A 254 3.52 26.06 7.56
N LYS A 255 4.69 25.42 7.40
CA LYS A 255 5.74 25.91 6.50
C LYS A 255 5.54 25.43 5.07
N THR A 256 5.98 26.27 4.13
CA THR A 256 6.09 25.90 2.71
C THR A 256 7.23 24.91 2.52
N THR A 257 6.96 23.81 1.81
CA THR A 257 7.95 22.77 1.51
C THR A 257 8.38 22.88 0.06
N GLU A 258 9.68 22.94 -0.19
CA GLU A 258 10.24 22.80 -1.54
C GLU A 258 10.29 21.32 -1.90
N ILE A 259 9.62 20.96 -3.00
CA ILE A 259 9.66 19.63 -3.57
C ILE A 259 10.59 19.62 -4.77
N LEU A 260 11.60 18.76 -4.73
CA LEU A 260 12.50 18.56 -5.85
C LEU A 260 11.78 17.76 -6.94
N ALA A 261 11.99 18.16 -8.20
CA ALA A 261 11.47 17.43 -9.35
C ALA A 261 11.96 15.97 -9.31
N HIS A 262 11.06 15.02 -9.60
CA HIS A 262 11.34 13.59 -9.61
C HIS A 262 11.92 13.03 -8.30
N SER A 263 11.60 13.65 -7.15
CA SER A 263 12.05 13.20 -5.83
C SER A 263 10.86 12.96 -4.89
N CYS A 264 10.67 11.70 -4.49
CA CYS A 264 9.62 11.33 -3.55
C CYS A 264 9.98 11.59 -2.08
N THR A 265 11.17 12.11 -1.79
CA THR A 265 11.58 12.46 -0.43
C THR A 265 11.06 13.85 -0.08
N PRO A 266 10.05 14.00 0.78
CA PRO A 266 9.59 15.31 1.22
C PRO A 266 10.60 15.89 2.21
N LYS A 267 11.17 17.05 1.89
CA LYS A 267 12.05 17.75 2.82
C LYS A 267 11.23 18.67 3.71
N GLY A 268 11.44 18.54 5.02
CA GLY A 268 10.87 19.47 6.01
C GLY A 268 9.39 19.30 6.29
N LEU A 269 8.72 18.30 5.71
CA LEU A 269 7.32 17.99 6.01
C LEU A 269 7.29 17.04 7.21
N VAL A 270 6.72 17.47 8.31
CA VAL A 270 6.47 16.64 9.50
C VAL A 270 4.98 16.36 9.59
N ILE A 271 4.62 15.10 9.56
CA ILE A 271 3.25 14.62 9.74
C ILE A 271 3.31 13.43 10.68
N SER A 272 2.65 13.53 11.81
CA SER A 272 2.54 12.45 12.79
C SER A 272 1.21 11.71 12.67
N ASN A 273 1.10 10.58 13.37
CA ASN A 273 -0.14 9.84 13.54
C ASN A 273 -0.77 9.33 12.23
N HIS A 274 -0.08 8.44 11.53
CA HIS A 274 -0.66 7.74 10.37
C HIS A 274 -1.47 6.49 10.75
N GLY A 275 -1.64 6.22 12.02
CA GLY A 275 -2.40 5.08 12.53
C GLY A 275 -1.82 3.71 12.12
N PRO A 276 -2.56 2.64 12.44
CA PRO A 276 -2.21 1.29 11.99
C PRO A 276 -2.45 1.15 10.48
N ARG A 277 -1.60 0.32 9.83
CA ARG A 277 -1.57 0.17 8.37
C ARG A 277 -1.98 -1.24 7.97
N ARG A 278 -2.65 -1.35 6.83
CA ARG A 278 -2.99 -2.62 6.17
C ARG A 278 -2.41 -2.61 4.77
N PHE A 279 -2.00 -3.78 4.26
CA PHE A 279 -1.31 -3.87 2.97
C PHE A 279 -1.92 -4.95 2.09
N LEU A 280 -1.97 -4.69 0.77
CA LEU A 280 -2.04 -5.70 -0.27
C LEU A 280 -0.80 -5.59 -1.14
N VAL A 281 -0.32 -6.73 -1.66
CA VAL A 281 0.92 -6.81 -2.43
C VAL A 281 0.73 -7.66 -3.67
N ASP A 282 1.13 -7.13 -4.80
CA ASP A 282 1.26 -7.83 -6.06
C ASP A 282 2.74 -7.91 -6.44
N GLU A 283 3.38 -9.04 -6.10
CA GLU A 283 4.80 -9.24 -6.36
C GLU A 283 5.11 -9.35 -7.86
N GLU A 284 4.15 -9.79 -8.68
CA GLU A 284 4.34 -9.94 -10.12
C GLU A 284 4.38 -8.59 -10.83
N GLU A 285 3.48 -7.68 -10.47
CA GLU A 285 3.46 -6.31 -10.97
C GLU A 285 4.35 -5.36 -10.17
N GLY A 286 4.94 -5.80 -9.06
CA GLY A 286 5.74 -4.95 -8.18
C GLY A 286 4.93 -3.85 -7.51
N LEU A 287 3.66 -4.11 -7.19
CA LEU A 287 2.75 -3.14 -6.57
C LEU A 287 2.51 -3.47 -5.11
N VAL A 288 2.55 -2.46 -4.25
CA VAL A 288 2.07 -2.55 -2.88
C VAL A 288 1.15 -1.38 -2.60
N VAL A 289 0.01 -1.64 -1.98
CA VAL A 289 -0.88 -0.60 -1.45
C VAL A 289 -0.88 -0.62 0.07
N ALA A 290 -0.74 0.55 0.67
CA ALA A 290 -0.93 0.78 2.10
C ALA A 290 -2.26 1.52 2.32
N PHE A 291 -3.10 1.01 3.19
CA PHE A 291 -4.31 1.68 3.68
C PHE A 291 -3.99 2.28 5.04
N VAL A 292 -4.13 3.57 5.16
CA VAL A 292 -3.77 4.31 6.37
C VAL A 292 -4.84 5.36 6.73
N HIS A 293 -4.90 5.73 7.99
CA HIS A 293 -5.67 6.89 8.43
C HIS A 293 -4.69 8.06 8.52
N PHE A 294 -4.46 8.74 7.40
CA PHE A 294 -3.41 9.74 7.23
C PHE A 294 -3.63 10.92 8.16
N ALA A 295 -2.59 11.35 8.86
CA ALA A 295 -2.65 12.39 9.88
C ALA A 295 -3.75 12.17 10.94
N GLY A 296 -4.18 10.91 11.16
CA GLY A 296 -5.23 10.55 12.11
C GLY A 296 -6.64 11.03 11.76
N SER A 297 -6.87 11.50 10.53
CA SER A 297 -8.17 12.06 10.13
C SER A 297 -8.61 11.73 8.70
N LEU A 298 -7.72 11.30 7.82
CA LEU A 298 -8.01 11.12 6.39
C LEU A 298 -7.87 9.65 5.99
N PRO A 299 -8.95 8.98 5.55
CA PRO A 299 -8.87 7.70 4.89
C PRO A 299 -8.01 7.82 3.64
N ASP A 300 -7.03 6.95 3.51
CA ASP A 300 -6.02 7.06 2.48
C ASP A 300 -5.57 5.69 2.01
N CYS A 301 -5.27 5.58 0.71
CA CYS A 301 -4.56 4.46 0.11
C CYS A 301 -3.42 4.97 -0.77
N HIS A 302 -2.19 4.57 -0.42
CA HIS A 302 -0.99 4.83 -1.20
C HIS A 302 -0.58 3.57 -1.96
N VAL A 303 -0.57 3.63 -3.29
CA VAL A 303 -0.03 2.58 -4.15
C VAL A 303 1.38 2.94 -4.55
N PHE A 304 2.32 2.02 -4.33
CA PHE A 304 3.73 2.15 -4.70
C PHE A 304 4.05 1.15 -5.81
N ARG A 305 4.69 1.60 -6.87
CA ARG A 305 5.31 0.75 -7.87
C ARG A 305 6.78 0.57 -7.54
N MET A 306 7.20 -0.68 -7.41
CA MET A 306 8.59 -1.03 -7.07
C MET A 306 9.21 -1.92 -8.15
N ARG A 307 10.45 -1.59 -8.53
CA ARG A 307 11.27 -2.37 -9.45
C ARG A 307 12.70 -2.43 -8.94
N ASN A 308 13.35 -3.60 -9.02
CA ASN A 308 14.73 -3.78 -8.54
C ASN A 308 14.93 -3.30 -7.08
N GLY A 309 13.95 -3.50 -6.21
CA GLY A 309 13.99 -3.07 -4.81
C GLY A 309 13.82 -1.56 -4.59
N LYS A 310 13.45 -0.79 -5.61
CA LYS A 310 13.31 0.67 -5.55
C LYS A 310 11.89 1.11 -5.84
N VAL A 311 11.41 2.13 -5.13
CA VAL A 311 10.13 2.81 -5.38
C VAL A 311 10.31 3.79 -6.53
N GLU A 312 9.58 3.61 -7.62
CA GLU A 312 9.64 4.44 -8.84
C GLU A 312 8.44 5.39 -8.96
N LEU A 313 7.25 4.88 -8.63
CA LEU A 313 6.00 5.64 -8.74
C LEU A 313 5.17 5.49 -7.46
N ILE A 314 4.51 6.57 -7.10
CA ILE A 314 3.55 6.60 -5.98
C ILE A 314 2.25 7.26 -6.45
N ASN A 315 1.13 6.63 -6.12
CA ASN A 315 -0.19 7.22 -6.33
C ASN A 315 -0.99 7.14 -5.04
N ALA A 316 -1.24 8.29 -4.44
CA ALA A 316 -2.03 8.43 -3.22
C ALA A 316 -3.45 8.88 -3.57
N LEU A 317 -4.42 8.27 -2.92
CA LEU A 317 -5.80 8.70 -2.93
C LEU A 317 -6.25 8.96 -1.49
N VAL A 318 -6.52 10.22 -1.20
CA VAL A 318 -6.92 10.73 0.11
C VAL A 318 -8.39 11.14 0.03
N GLY A 319 -9.22 10.49 0.80
CA GLY A 319 -10.66 10.77 0.87
C GLY A 319 -11.00 11.84 1.88
N ALA A 320 -12.29 12.15 1.95
CA ALA A 320 -12.84 13.07 2.95
C ALA A 320 -12.56 12.57 4.37
N SER A 321 -12.36 13.52 5.31
CA SER A 321 -12.04 13.20 6.70
C SER A 321 -13.10 12.31 7.37
N SER A 322 -12.60 11.39 8.16
CA SER A 322 -13.42 10.48 8.96
C SER A 322 -12.79 10.25 10.35
N LYS A 323 -13.54 9.61 11.24
CA LYS A 323 -13.05 9.25 12.58
C LYS A 323 -12.10 8.05 12.55
N SER A 324 -12.17 7.23 11.49
CA SER A 324 -11.36 6.02 11.33
C SER A 324 -11.43 5.52 9.89
N MET A 325 -10.64 4.51 9.55
CA MET A 325 -10.76 3.76 8.30
C MET A 325 -11.99 2.84 8.25
N GLY A 326 -12.68 2.64 9.37
CA GLY A 326 -13.78 1.68 9.48
C GLY A 326 -13.32 0.22 9.58
N TRP A 327 -12.02 -0.07 9.61
CA TRP A 327 -11.45 -1.42 9.62
C TRP A 327 -10.48 -1.62 10.78
N PRO A 328 -10.42 -2.83 11.36
CA PRO A 328 -9.44 -3.13 12.38
C PRO A 328 -8.02 -3.06 11.80
N SER A 329 -7.06 -2.75 12.67
CA SER A 329 -5.64 -2.87 12.33
C SER A 329 -5.28 -4.34 12.13
N GLU A 330 -4.50 -4.63 11.08
CA GLU A 330 -3.83 -5.92 10.99
C GLU A 330 -2.60 -5.92 11.91
N PRO A 331 -2.33 -7.03 12.61
CA PRO A 331 -1.06 -7.15 13.32
C PRO A 331 0.07 -7.06 12.30
N VAL A 332 0.92 -6.05 12.45
CA VAL A 332 2.16 -5.99 11.68
C VAL A 332 3.09 -7.04 12.30
N CYS A 333 3.34 -8.14 11.60
CA CYS A 333 4.46 -9.00 11.94
C CYS A 333 5.74 -8.16 11.78
N ARG A 334 6.29 -7.73 12.91
CA ARG A 334 7.61 -7.08 12.99
C ARG A 334 8.71 -8.14 12.93
#